data_798755e98caac05879533d05fb2d4ac6
#
_entry.id   798755e98caac05879533d05fb2d4ac6
#
_cell.length_a   1.000
_cell.length_b   1.000
_cell.length_c   1.000
_cell.angle_alpha   90.00
_cell.angle_beta   90.00
_cell.angle_gamma   90.00
#
_symmetry.space_group_name_H-M   'P 1'
#
loop_
_entity.id
_entity.type
_entity.pdbx_description
1 polymer ?
#
loop_
_entity_poly.entity_id
_entity_poly.type
_entity_poly.pdbx_seq_one_letter_code
_entity_poly.pdbx_strand_id
1 'polypeptide(L)'
;MTGSRTGRPPVQRAARRPVVSGPARENPLRILIVRARRAWDRPLTAYYLILGGSALITVLGLVMVYSASQITALQMSLPGSYFFRKQLLAAAIGGVLLLVASRMPVKLHRALAYPILAGAVVLMALVQVPGVGVSVNGNQNWIAVGGSFQIQPSEFGKLALVLWGADLLARKQDRRLLSQWKHMLVPLVPAAFMLLGLIMLGGDMGTAIILTAVLFGLLWLAGAPTRLFVGVLSIAALLGAILIRTSPNRMARLACLGATEPRTGPVDCWQAVHGIYALASGGIFGSGLGASVEKWGQLPEAHTDFIFAVTGEELGLAGTLSVLALFAALGYAGIRVAGRTEDPFVRYAAGGVTTWITAQAVINIGAVLGLLPIAGVPLPLFSYGGSALLPTMFAIGLLIAFAREDPAARMALAMRQPRFGKKRNGGSQRPRRWNTMRRRAPVARSSGER
;
A
#
# COMPACT_ATOMS: atom_id res chain seq x y z
N MET A 1 25.40 29.56 -96.11
CA MET A 1 24.91 28.17 -96.35
C MET A 1 24.43 27.66 -94.98
N THR A 2 23.20 27.45 -94.94
CA THR A 2 22.32 27.20 -93.86
C THR A 2 22.38 25.77 -93.38
N GLY A 3 22.64 25.61 -92.00
CA GLY A 3 22.64 24.30 -91.30
C GLY A 3 21.41 24.19 -90.41
N SER A 4 20.47 23.38 -90.80
CA SER A 4 19.21 23.04 -90.09
C SER A 4 19.52 22.26 -88.83
N ARG A 5 19.08 22.77 -87.65
CA ARG A 5 19.03 22.08 -86.35
C ARG A 5 17.65 21.45 -86.19
N THR A 6 17.57 20.15 -86.28
CA THR A 6 16.41 19.32 -85.95
C THR A 6 16.32 19.21 -84.39
N GLY A 7 15.29 19.84 -83.83
CA GLY A 7 14.98 19.72 -82.36
C GLY A 7 14.35 18.37 -82.07
N ARG A 8 14.90 17.63 -81.13
CA ARG A 8 14.26 16.46 -80.49
C ARG A 8 13.22 16.93 -79.48
N PRO A 9 12.04 16.34 -79.41
CA PRO A 9 11.03 16.64 -78.42
C PRO A 9 11.45 16.22 -77.00
N PRO A 10 11.01 16.91 -75.94
CA PRO A 10 11.37 16.56 -74.57
C PRO A 10 10.68 15.24 -74.14
N VAL A 11 11.47 14.32 -73.61
CA VAL A 11 11.02 13.06 -72.97
C VAL A 11 10.22 13.41 -71.74
N GLN A 12 8.90 13.19 -71.78
CA GLN A 12 8.03 13.29 -70.60
C GLN A 12 8.46 12.21 -69.59
N ARG A 13 9.05 12.66 -68.44
CA ARG A 13 9.26 11.80 -67.29
C ARG A 13 7.91 11.36 -66.73
N ALA A 14 7.57 10.07 -66.92
CA ALA A 14 6.43 9.45 -66.29
C ALA A 14 6.48 9.64 -64.77
N ALA A 15 5.48 10.30 -64.20
CA ALA A 15 5.30 10.47 -62.76
C ALA A 15 5.24 9.08 -62.11
N ARG A 16 6.26 8.75 -61.29
CA ARG A 16 6.23 7.53 -60.47
C ARG A 16 5.04 7.63 -59.51
N ARG A 17 4.05 6.76 -59.66
CA ARG A 17 2.94 6.57 -58.74
C ARG A 17 3.54 6.28 -57.34
N PRO A 18 3.08 6.94 -56.25
CA PRO A 18 3.54 6.59 -54.90
C PRO A 18 3.16 5.13 -54.64
N VAL A 19 4.14 4.33 -54.28
CA VAL A 19 3.94 2.96 -53.77
C VAL A 19 3.22 3.11 -52.46
N VAL A 20 1.91 2.82 -52.46
CA VAL A 20 1.13 2.69 -51.20
C VAL A 20 1.70 1.47 -50.50
N SER A 21 2.60 1.71 -49.56
CA SER A 21 3.08 0.69 -48.61
C SER A 21 1.85 0.16 -47.87
N GLY A 22 1.51 -1.09 -48.10
CA GLY A 22 0.44 -1.77 -47.37
C GLY A 22 0.67 -1.63 -45.83
N PRO A 23 -0.37 -1.75 -45.00
CA PRO A 23 -0.26 -1.62 -43.58
C PRO A 23 0.82 -2.57 -43.05
N ALA A 24 1.87 -1.99 -42.51
CA ALA A 24 2.95 -2.75 -41.84
C ALA A 24 2.28 -3.70 -40.83
N ARG A 25 2.53 -5.00 -40.92
CA ARG A 25 2.07 -5.97 -39.91
C ARG A 25 2.61 -5.54 -38.57
N GLU A 26 1.76 -4.88 -37.79
CA GLU A 26 2.12 -4.50 -36.44
C GLU A 26 2.42 -5.78 -35.63
N ASN A 27 3.60 -5.79 -34.99
CA ASN A 27 4.07 -6.91 -34.20
C ASN A 27 3.01 -7.22 -33.12
N PRO A 28 2.44 -8.47 -33.05
CA PRO A 28 1.37 -8.79 -32.09
C PRO A 28 1.76 -8.51 -30.64
N LEU A 29 3.03 -8.63 -30.29
CA LEU A 29 3.56 -8.24 -28.99
C LEU A 29 3.41 -6.72 -28.72
N ARG A 30 3.64 -5.88 -29.74
CA ARG A 30 3.47 -4.43 -29.61
C ARG A 30 2.00 -4.05 -29.39
N ILE A 31 1.10 -4.73 -30.08
CA ILE A 31 -0.36 -4.54 -29.93
C ILE A 31 -0.79 -4.95 -28.51
N LEU A 32 -0.30 -6.09 -28.01
CA LEU A 32 -0.56 -6.55 -26.64
C LEU A 32 -0.04 -5.56 -25.58
N ILE A 33 1.20 -5.09 -25.72
CA ILE A 33 1.81 -4.11 -24.82
C ILE A 33 1.01 -2.79 -24.83
N VAL A 34 0.63 -2.29 -26.01
CA VAL A 34 -0.16 -1.05 -26.12
C VAL A 34 -1.58 -1.24 -25.54
N ARG A 35 -2.22 -2.38 -25.75
CA ARG A 35 -3.52 -2.72 -25.14
C ARG A 35 -3.42 -2.85 -23.63
N ALA A 36 -2.41 -3.53 -23.13
CA ALA A 36 -2.13 -3.62 -21.71
C ALA A 36 -1.91 -2.22 -21.11
N ARG A 37 -1.04 -1.40 -21.71
CA ARG A 37 -0.76 -0.03 -21.26
C ARG A 37 -2.03 0.83 -21.24
N ARG A 38 -2.89 0.75 -22.25
CA ARG A 38 -4.20 1.45 -22.29
C ARG A 38 -5.16 0.93 -21.22
N ALA A 39 -5.17 -0.36 -20.92
CA ALA A 39 -5.98 -0.94 -19.85
C ALA A 39 -5.51 -0.44 -18.46
N TRP A 40 -4.19 -0.34 -18.28
CA TRP A 40 -3.58 0.19 -17.06
C TRP A 40 -3.82 1.70 -16.88
N ASP A 41 -3.97 2.45 -17.97
CA ASP A 41 -4.22 3.91 -17.93
C ASP A 41 -5.69 4.30 -17.71
N ARG A 42 -6.61 3.32 -17.60
CA ARG A 42 -8.02 3.61 -17.31
C ARG A 42 -8.19 4.28 -15.94
N PRO A 43 -9.12 5.24 -15.81
CA PRO A 43 -9.28 6.05 -14.58
C PRO A 43 -9.55 5.22 -13.32
N LEU A 44 -10.30 4.12 -13.42
CA LEU A 44 -10.68 3.29 -12.29
C LEU A 44 -9.76 2.09 -12.04
N THR A 45 -8.67 1.95 -12.79
CA THR A 45 -7.76 0.79 -12.65
C THR A 45 -7.18 0.71 -11.24
N ALA A 46 -6.69 1.81 -10.68
CA ALA A 46 -6.15 1.83 -9.31
C ALA A 46 -7.21 1.41 -8.29
N TYR A 47 -8.44 1.90 -8.41
CA TYR A 47 -9.55 1.51 -7.55
C TYR A 47 -9.79 0.00 -7.56
N TYR A 48 -9.93 -0.61 -8.77
CA TYR A 48 -10.19 -2.04 -8.87
C TYR A 48 -9.00 -2.91 -8.48
N LEU A 49 -7.77 -2.46 -8.73
CA LEU A 49 -6.57 -3.18 -8.30
C LEU A 49 -6.44 -3.18 -6.77
N ILE A 50 -6.72 -2.07 -6.10
CA ILE A 50 -6.68 -2.02 -4.63
C ILE A 50 -7.79 -2.88 -4.06
N LEU A 51 -9.04 -2.74 -4.52
CA LEU A 51 -10.16 -3.50 -4.02
C LEU A 51 -10.01 -5.00 -4.30
N GLY A 52 -9.77 -5.37 -5.56
CA GLY A 52 -9.65 -6.77 -5.98
C GLY A 52 -8.38 -7.43 -5.45
N GLY A 53 -7.23 -6.73 -5.50
CA GLY A 53 -5.97 -7.23 -4.98
C GLY A 53 -6.01 -7.47 -3.47
N SER A 54 -6.51 -6.51 -2.69
CA SER A 54 -6.64 -6.69 -1.24
C SER A 54 -7.64 -7.78 -0.86
N ALA A 55 -8.76 -7.90 -1.58
CA ALA A 55 -9.74 -8.96 -1.35
C ALA A 55 -9.13 -10.34 -1.66
N LEU A 56 -8.43 -10.49 -2.78
CA LEU A 56 -7.77 -11.76 -3.16
C LEU A 56 -6.66 -12.13 -2.16
N ILE A 57 -5.82 -11.18 -1.75
CA ILE A 57 -4.79 -11.42 -0.73
C ILE A 57 -5.43 -11.90 0.57
N THR A 58 -6.52 -11.25 1.01
CA THR A 58 -7.21 -11.61 2.26
C THR A 58 -7.86 -12.99 2.16
N VAL A 59 -8.52 -13.31 1.05
CA VAL A 59 -9.15 -14.63 0.85
C VAL A 59 -8.11 -15.73 0.79
N LEU A 60 -7.04 -15.56 0.01
CA LEU A 60 -5.92 -16.51 -0.03
C LEU A 60 -5.27 -16.65 1.35
N GLY A 61 -5.06 -15.53 2.05
CA GLY A 61 -4.53 -15.54 3.42
C GLY A 61 -5.41 -16.33 4.38
N LEU A 62 -6.73 -16.18 4.34
CA LEU A 62 -7.65 -16.95 5.16
C LEU A 62 -7.56 -18.45 4.89
N VAL A 63 -7.47 -18.86 3.61
CA VAL A 63 -7.28 -20.26 3.23
C VAL A 63 -5.96 -20.79 3.77
N MET A 64 -4.88 -20.04 3.61
CA MET A 64 -3.55 -20.43 4.08
C MET A 64 -3.45 -20.43 5.61
N VAL A 65 -4.07 -19.46 6.29
CA VAL A 65 -4.16 -19.46 7.77
C VAL A 65 -4.89 -20.71 8.25
N TYR A 66 -6.00 -21.11 7.62
CA TYR A 66 -6.71 -22.32 7.96
C TYR A 66 -5.80 -23.55 7.80
N SER A 67 -5.11 -23.67 6.66
CA SER A 67 -4.18 -24.80 6.43
C SER A 67 -3.01 -24.83 7.41
N ALA A 68 -2.31 -23.69 7.58
CA ALA A 68 -1.09 -23.61 8.37
C ALA A 68 -1.32 -23.73 9.89
N SER A 69 -2.51 -23.29 10.39
CA SER A 69 -2.76 -23.21 11.84
C SER A 69 -3.40 -24.43 12.46
N GLN A 70 -3.91 -25.39 11.66
CA GLN A 70 -4.63 -26.57 12.17
C GLN A 70 -3.77 -27.37 13.13
N ILE A 71 -2.54 -27.66 12.76
CA ILE A 71 -1.64 -28.50 13.56
C ILE A 71 -1.28 -27.80 14.86
N THR A 72 -0.94 -26.52 14.83
CA THR A 72 -0.66 -25.74 16.03
C THR A 72 -1.85 -25.72 16.99
N ALA A 73 -3.08 -25.61 16.47
CA ALA A 73 -4.28 -25.67 17.30
C ALA A 73 -4.44 -27.04 17.97
N LEU A 74 -4.24 -28.14 17.23
CA LEU A 74 -4.34 -29.48 17.74
C LEU A 74 -3.25 -29.79 18.81
N GLN A 75 -2.02 -29.30 18.60
CA GLN A 75 -0.93 -29.43 19.59
C GLN A 75 -1.25 -28.69 20.90
N MET A 76 -2.05 -27.61 20.82
CA MET A 76 -2.55 -26.89 22.00
C MET A 76 -3.85 -27.49 22.57
N SER A 77 -4.28 -28.66 22.12
CA SER A 77 -5.55 -29.30 22.50
C SER A 77 -6.78 -28.43 22.19
N LEU A 78 -6.70 -27.60 21.14
CA LEU A 78 -7.77 -26.72 20.67
C LEU A 78 -8.37 -27.29 19.38
N PRO A 79 -9.63 -26.93 19.04
CA PRO A 79 -10.20 -27.26 17.74
C PRO A 79 -9.33 -26.75 16.59
N GLY A 80 -9.08 -27.56 15.54
CA GLY A 80 -8.22 -27.17 14.41
C GLY A 80 -8.64 -25.87 13.69
N SER A 81 -9.91 -25.47 13.83
CA SER A 81 -10.41 -24.19 13.28
C SER A 81 -10.25 -22.97 14.21
N TYR A 82 -9.59 -23.13 15.38
CA TYR A 82 -9.52 -22.07 16.39
C TYR A 82 -8.91 -20.74 15.87
N PHE A 83 -7.72 -20.81 15.31
CA PHE A 83 -7.03 -19.62 14.76
C PHE A 83 -7.76 -19.06 13.53
N PHE A 84 -8.28 -19.94 12.66
CA PHE A 84 -9.08 -19.53 11.51
C PHE A 84 -10.32 -18.72 11.91
N ARG A 85 -11.08 -19.20 12.93
CA ARG A 85 -12.28 -18.47 13.42
C ARG A 85 -11.93 -17.08 13.94
N LYS A 86 -10.82 -16.95 14.69
CA LYS A 86 -10.32 -15.65 15.16
C LYS A 86 -9.95 -14.75 14.00
N GLN A 87 -9.22 -15.27 13.01
CA GLN A 87 -8.81 -14.51 11.83
C GLN A 87 -10.04 -14.08 10.98
N LEU A 88 -11.01 -14.98 10.81
CA LEU A 88 -12.25 -14.70 10.09
C LEU A 88 -13.05 -13.58 10.77
N LEU A 89 -13.16 -13.61 12.11
CA LEU A 89 -13.81 -12.55 12.87
C LEU A 89 -13.06 -11.21 12.70
N ALA A 90 -11.73 -11.22 12.80
CA ALA A 90 -10.90 -10.04 12.56
C ALA A 90 -11.06 -9.53 11.13
N ALA A 91 -11.13 -10.43 10.13
CA ALA A 91 -11.37 -10.06 8.73
C ALA A 91 -12.76 -9.47 8.50
N ALA A 92 -13.78 -9.99 9.18
CA ALA A 92 -15.13 -9.43 9.12
C ALA A 92 -15.19 -8.02 9.71
N ILE A 93 -14.63 -7.81 10.91
CA ILE A 93 -14.55 -6.49 11.54
C ILE A 93 -13.70 -5.55 10.69
N GLY A 94 -12.54 -5.99 10.24
CA GLY A 94 -11.65 -5.23 9.35
C GLY A 94 -12.32 -4.89 8.02
N GLY A 95 -13.13 -5.78 7.46
CA GLY A 95 -13.94 -5.55 6.26
C GLY A 95 -14.95 -4.41 6.47
N VAL A 96 -15.61 -4.38 7.62
CA VAL A 96 -16.50 -3.26 7.99
C VAL A 96 -15.69 -1.96 8.10
N LEU A 97 -14.53 -1.98 8.77
CA LEU A 97 -13.65 -0.81 8.87
C LEU A 97 -13.17 -0.33 7.51
N LEU A 98 -12.79 -1.24 6.61
CA LEU A 98 -12.42 -0.94 5.23
C LEU A 98 -13.57 -0.27 4.49
N LEU A 99 -14.79 -0.82 4.57
CA LEU A 99 -15.98 -0.27 3.93
C LEU A 99 -16.32 1.12 4.46
N VAL A 100 -16.27 1.32 5.77
CA VAL A 100 -16.47 2.62 6.41
C VAL A 100 -15.41 3.60 5.93
N ALA A 101 -14.13 3.27 6.08
CA ALA A 101 -13.03 4.13 5.65
C ALA A 101 -13.13 4.47 4.16
N SER A 102 -13.51 3.51 3.29
CA SER A 102 -13.65 3.73 1.85
C SER A 102 -14.77 4.71 1.47
N ARG A 103 -15.74 4.94 2.38
CA ARG A 103 -16.87 5.87 2.16
C ARG A 103 -16.72 7.20 2.89
N MET A 104 -15.76 7.30 3.79
CA MET A 104 -15.51 8.55 4.53
C MET A 104 -14.92 9.62 3.62
N PRO A 105 -15.33 10.89 3.78
CA PRO A 105 -14.71 12.00 3.07
C PRO A 105 -13.29 12.26 3.58
N VAL A 106 -12.43 12.79 2.71
CA VAL A 106 -11.01 13.12 3.04
C VAL A 106 -10.91 14.02 4.28
N LYS A 107 -11.85 14.95 4.47
CA LYS A 107 -11.89 15.83 5.66
C LYS A 107 -11.98 15.05 6.97
N LEU A 108 -12.75 13.96 7.00
CA LEU A 108 -12.90 13.13 8.19
C LEU A 108 -11.64 12.30 8.47
N HIS A 109 -11.01 11.74 7.43
CA HIS A 109 -9.72 11.06 7.58
C HIS A 109 -8.65 12.00 8.16
N ARG A 110 -8.65 13.26 7.70
CA ARG A 110 -7.75 14.29 8.18
C ARG A 110 -8.04 14.68 9.64
N ALA A 111 -9.31 14.77 10.02
CA ALA A 111 -9.72 15.04 11.41
C ALA A 111 -9.34 13.91 12.38
N LEU A 112 -9.38 12.65 11.91
CA LEU A 112 -9.00 11.48 12.71
C LEU A 112 -7.48 11.36 12.95
N ALA A 113 -6.64 12.07 12.21
CA ALA A 113 -5.19 11.97 12.30
C ALA A 113 -4.65 12.21 13.73
N TYR A 114 -5.16 13.26 14.41
CA TYR A 114 -4.73 13.60 15.76
C TYR A 114 -5.26 12.64 16.85
N PRO A 115 -6.56 12.31 16.91
CA PRO A 115 -7.05 11.36 17.89
C PRO A 115 -6.47 9.95 17.72
N ILE A 116 -6.21 9.50 16.49
CA ILE A 116 -5.54 8.21 16.26
C ILE A 116 -4.09 8.25 16.75
N LEU A 117 -3.35 9.35 16.52
CA LEU A 117 -2.00 9.50 17.06
C LEU A 117 -1.99 9.52 18.59
N ALA A 118 -2.85 10.32 19.21
CA ALA A 118 -2.95 10.39 20.66
C ALA A 118 -3.31 9.02 21.28
N GLY A 119 -4.31 8.34 20.70
CA GLY A 119 -4.71 6.99 21.13
C GLY A 119 -3.60 5.97 20.97
N ALA A 120 -2.86 5.98 19.86
CA ALA A 120 -1.74 5.09 19.62
C ALA A 120 -0.61 5.31 20.62
N VAL A 121 -0.24 6.57 20.90
CA VAL A 121 0.79 6.92 21.88
C VAL A 121 0.37 6.45 23.29
N VAL A 122 -0.88 6.72 23.69
CA VAL A 122 -1.40 6.29 25.01
C VAL A 122 -1.39 4.77 25.12
N LEU A 123 -1.90 4.05 24.12
CA LEU A 123 -1.91 2.58 24.13
C LEU A 123 -0.49 1.99 24.16
N MET A 124 0.44 2.56 23.37
CA MET A 124 1.84 2.11 23.37
C MET A 124 2.54 2.39 24.70
N ALA A 125 2.23 3.50 25.36
CA ALA A 125 2.74 3.81 26.69
C ALA A 125 2.14 2.87 27.76
N LEU A 126 0.84 2.54 27.66
CA LEU A 126 0.16 1.61 28.56
C LEU A 126 0.75 0.20 28.51
N VAL A 127 1.24 -0.27 27.35
CA VAL A 127 1.94 -1.55 27.25
C VAL A 127 3.15 -1.63 28.18
N GLN A 128 3.82 -0.50 28.43
CA GLN A 128 5.03 -0.47 29.26
C GLN A 128 4.71 -0.50 30.78
N VAL A 129 3.41 -0.34 31.13
CA VAL A 129 2.99 -0.37 32.55
C VAL A 129 2.95 -1.82 33.04
N PRO A 130 3.60 -2.15 34.14
CA PRO A 130 3.55 -3.50 34.75
C PRO A 130 2.11 -3.93 35.02
N GLY A 131 1.76 -5.15 34.64
CA GLY A 131 0.41 -5.71 34.82
C GLY A 131 -0.60 -5.39 33.73
N VAL A 132 -0.31 -4.46 32.80
CA VAL A 132 -1.16 -4.14 31.62
C VAL A 132 -0.61 -4.80 30.36
N GLY A 133 0.69 -4.68 30.15
CA GLY A 133 1.37 -5.27 29.01
C GLY A 133 1.55 -6.77 29.17
N VAL A 134 1.29 -7.52 28.09
CA VAL A 134 1.53 -8.96 27.98
C VAL A 134 2.81 -9.19 27.19
N SER A 135 3.69 -10.02 27.77
CA SER A 135 4.92 -10.45 27.07
C SER A 135 4.65 -11.72 26.25
N VAL A 136 5.00 -11.66 24.98
CA VAL A 136 4.96 -12.80 24.05
C VAL A 136 6.35 -12.97 23.45
N ASN A 137 6.92 -14.16 23.55
CA ASN A 137 8.26 -14.50 23.07
C ASN A 137 9.36 -13.52 23.59
N GLY A 138 9.22 -13.05 24.84
CA GLY A 138 10.17 -12.13 25.48
C GLY A 138 10.00 -10.65 25.13
N ASN A 139 9.00 -10.30 24.32
CA ASN A 139 8.71 -8.93 23.92
C ASN A 139 7.38 -8.45 24.54
N GLN A 140 7.41 -7.31 25.24
CA GLN A 140 6.24 -6.74 25.91
C GLN A 140 5.54 -5.73 24.98
N ASN A 141 4.75 -6.23 24.01
CA ASN A 141 4.16 -5.43 22.93
C ASN A 141 2.64 -5.55 22.81
N TRP A 142 2.00 -6.35 23.67
CA TRP A 142 0.61 -6.69 23.55
C TRP A 142 -0.19 -6.22 24.77
N ILE A 143 -1.47 -5.90 24.54
CA ILE A 143 -2.48 -5.66 25.59
C ILE A 143 -3.55 -6.72 25.47
N ALA A 144 -3.89 -7.41 26.54
CA ALA A 144 -5.01 -8.33 26.59
C ALA A 144 -6.33 -7.52 26.72
N VAL A 145 -7.24 -7.72 25.78
CA VAL A 145 -8.55 -7.04 25.75
C VAL A 145 -9.64 -8.09 25.96
N GLY A 146 -9.63 -8.72 27.12
CA GLY A 146 -10.62 -9.75 27.49
C GLY A 146 -10.46 -11.07 26.71
N GLY A 147 -10.59 -12.20 27.41
CA GLY A 147 -10.50 -13.54 26.85
C GLY A 147 -9.18 -13.79 26.10
N SER A 148 -9.28 -14.32 24.88
CA SER A 148 -8.11 -14.67 24.05
C SER A 148 -7.73 -13.58 23.05
N PHE A 149 -8.28 -12.36 23.14
CA PHE A 149 -7.97 -11.26 22.23
C PHE A 149 -6.81 -10.43 22.77
N GLN A 150 -5.78 -10.27 21.94
CA GLN A 150 -4.64 -9.40 22.20
C GLN A 150 -4.53 -8.34 21.11
N ILE A 151 -4.26 -7.10 21.49
CA ILE A 151 -4.04 -5.99 20.57
C ILE A 151 -2.59 -5.56 20.68
N GLN A 152 -1.94 -5.35 19.54
CA GLN A 152 -0.60 -4.80 19.44
C GLN A 152 -0.72 -3.30 19.08
N PRO A 153 -0.50 -2.38 20.04
CA PRO A 153 -0.69 -0.95 19.81
C PRO A 153 0.23 -0.35 18.76
N SER A 154 1.41 -0.90 18.54
CA SER A 154 2.35 -0.44 17.53
C SER A 154 1.80 -0.56 16.10
N GLU A 155 0.85 -1.49 15.84
CA GLU A 155 0.16 -1.60 14.56
C GLU A 155 -0.67 -0.34 14.26
N PHE A 156 -1.35 0.19 15.29
CA PHE A 156 -2.06 1.47 15.20
C PHE A 156 -1.10 2.66 15.14
N GLY A 157 0.10 2.54 15.72
CA GLY A 157 1.17 3.53 15.62
C GLY A 157 1.63 3.79 14.19
N LYS A 158 1.69 2.74 13.34
CA LYS A 158 1.99 2.87 11.91
C LYS A 158 0.93 3.69 11.18
N LEU A 159 -0.35 3.36 11.38
CA LEU A 159 -1.47 4.11 10.83
C LEU A 159 -1.48 5.57 11.31
N ALA A 160 -1.21 5.77 12.59
CA ALA A 160 -1.13 7.09 13.21
C ALA A 160 -0.04 7.97 12.57
N LEU A 161 1.17 7.42 12.39
CA LEU A 161 2.28 8.14 11.75
C LEU A 161 1.94 8.52 10.31
N VAL A 162 1.31 7.61 9.56
CA VAL A 162 0.90 7.87 8.17
C VAL A 162 -0.11 9.02 8.12
N LEU A 163 -1.21 8.95 8.87
CA LEU A 163 -2.27 9.95 8.80
C LEU A 163 -1.83 11.31 9.33
N TRP A 164 -1.20 11.33 10.51
CA TRP A 164 -0.76 12.56 11.11
C TRP A 164 0.42 13.20 10.35
N GLY A 165 1.37 12.38 9.92
CA GLY A 165 2.49 12.84 9.10
C GLY A 165 2.03 13.42 7.76
N ALA A 166 1.03 12.78 7.12
CA ALA A 166 0.42 13.28 5.90
C ALA A 166 -0.28 14.64 6.10
N ASP A 167 -1.07 14.80 7.19
CA ASP A 167 -1.74 16.07 7.48
C ASP A 167 -0.73 17.18 7.80
N LEU A 168 0.30 16.85 8.58
CA LEU A 168 1.37 17.79 8.91
C LEU A 168 2.12 18.28 7.66
N LEU A 169 2.53 17.35 6.80
CA LEU A 169 3.26 17.67 5.57
C LEU A 169 2.38 18.44 4.58
N ALA A 170 1.10 18.08 4.45
CA ALA A 170 0.16 18.80 3.60
C ALA A 170 0.01 20.27 4.04
N ARG A 171 -0.21 20.53 5.33
CA ARG A 171 -0.29 21.91 5.85
C ARG A 171 0.98 22.72 5.62
N LYS A 172 2.15 22.06 5.69
CA LYS A 172 3.44 22.71 5.43
C LYS A 172 3.67 22.98 3.96
N GLN A 173 3.21 22.08 3.08
CA GLN A 173 3.23 22.29 1.64
C GLN A 173 2.37 23.49 1.26
N ASP A 174 1.15 23.59 1.78
CA ASP A 174 0.23 24.70 1.54
C ASP A 174 0.85 26.06 1.94
N ARG A 175 1.65 26.06 2.99
CA ARG A 175 2.40 27.24 3.48
C ARG A 175 3.76 27.44 2.82
N ARG A 176 4.15 26.62 1.84
CA ARG A 176 5.46 26.62 1.16
C ARG A 176 6.66 26.48 2.10
N LEU A 177 6.48 25.84 3.26
CA LEU A 177 7.53 25.67 4.27
C LEU A 177 8.43 24.46 4.03
N LEU A 178 8.08 23.56 3.10
CA LEU A 178 8.86 22.33 2.84
C LEU A 178 10.23 22.59 2.20
N SER A 179 10.45 23.80 1.62
CA SER A 179 11.77 24.19 1.12
C SER A 179 12.81 24.33 2.23
N GLN A 180 12.39 24.55 3.48
CA GLN A 180 13.26 24.68 4.63
C GLN A 180 13.33 23.35 5.38
N TRP A 181 14.51 22.74 5.42
CA TRP A 181 14.71 21.41 6.02
C TRP A 181 14.28 21.34 7.51
N LYS A 182 14.45 22.42 8.28
CA LYS A 182 13.98 22.49 9.67
C LYS A 182 12.47 22.31 9.78
N HIS A 183 11.72 22.99 8.95
CA HIS A 183 10.25 22.89 8.93
C HIS A 183 9.78 21.53 8.37
N MET A 184 10.53 20.90 7.47
CA MET A 184 10.20 19.57 6.96
C MET A 184 10.37 18.50 8.04
N LEU A 185 11.45 18.58 8.82
CA LEU A 185 11.77 17.57 9.84
C LEU A 185 11.00 17.75 11.16
N VAL A 186 10.85 18.99 11.64
CA VAL A 186 10.16 19.28 12.93
C VAL A 186 8.70 19.64 12.67
N PRO A 187 7.72 19.01 13.34
CA PRO A 187 7.82 18.00 14.40
C PRO A 187 7.73 16.53 13.93
N LEU A 188 7.75 16.23 12.60
CA LEU A 188 7.53 14.86 12.06
C LEU A 188 8.54 13.87 12.64
N VAL A 189 9.83 14.21 12.55
CA VAL A 189 10.93 13.34 13.01
C VAL A 189 10.90 13.12 14.52
N PRO A 190 10.78 14.16 15.38
CA PRO A 190 10.64 13.97 16.83
C PRO A 190 9.47 13.07 17.21
N ALA A 191 8.30 13.23 16.60
CA ALA A 191 7.15 12.37 16.87
C ALA A 191 7.37 10.92 16.43
N ALA A 192 7.99 10.71 15.25
CA ALA A 192 8.37 9.39 14.80
C ALA A 192 9.40 8.73 15.75
N PHE A 193 10.39 9.48 16.24
CA PHE A 193 11.34 8.98 17.23
C PHE A 193 10.70 8.64 18.57
N MET A 194 9.70 9.40 19.03
CA MET A 194 8.91 9.06 20.20
C MET A 194 8.19 7.72 20.03
N LEU A 195 7.51 7.51 18.87
CA LEU A 195 6.86 6.24 18.57
C LEU A 195 7.88 5.10 18.47
N LEU A 196 9.01 5.32 17.79
CA LEU A 196 10.10 4.34 17.70
C LEU A 196 10.65 3.98 19.08
N GLY A 197 10.84 4.95 19.96
CA GLY A 197 11.29 4.73 21.32
C GLY A 197 10.33 3.81 22.09
N LEU A 198 9.03 4.07 22.02
CA LEU A 198 8.00 3.23 22.66
C LEU A 198 7.99 1.80 22.10
N ILE A 199 8.16 1.62 20.78
CA ILE A 199 8.26 0.30 20.14
C ILE A 199 9.52 -0.42 20.61
N MET A 200 10.64 0.27 20.66
CA MET A 200 11.94 -0.31 21.06
C MET A 200 11.99 -0.68 22.55
N LEU A 201 11.29 0.04 23.41
CA LEU A 201 11.11 -0.35 24.81
C LEU A 201 10.38 -1.69 24.94
N GLY A 202 9.42 -1.97 24.06
CA GLY A 202 8.76 -3.28 23.96
C GLY A 202 9.59 -4.38 23.27
N GLY A 203 10.76 -4.07 22.69
CA GLY A 203 11.66 -5.03 22.05
C GLY A 203 11.29 -5.35 20.60
N ASP A 204 10.31 -4.66 19.97
CA ASP A 204 9.81 -4.96 18.63
C ASP A 204 10.61 -4.23 17.55
N MET A 205 11.73 -4.85 17.17
CA MET A 205 12.60 -4.30 16.11
C MET A 205 11.96 -4.37 14.74
N GLY A 206 11.14 -5.39 14.47
CA GLY A 206 10.48 -5.58 13.18
C GLY A 206 9.53 -4.41 12.86
N THR A 207 8.64 -4.08 13.79
CA THR A 207 7.72 -2.94 13.64
C THR A 207 8.48 -1.61 13.59
N ALA A 208 9.60 -1.48 14.33
CA ALA A 208 10.43 -0.27 14.29
C ALA A 208 11.04 -0.02 12.89
N ILE A 209 11.51 -1.08 12.21
CA ILE A 209 12.01 -0.98 10.83
C ILE A 209 10.89 -0.52 9.88
N ILE A 210 9.68 -1.06 10.02
CA ILE A 210 8.54 -0.65 9.18
C ILE A 210 8.15 0.81 9.43
N LEU A 211 8.10 1.23 10.71
CA LEU A 211 7.79 2.62 11.04
C LEU A 211 8.84 3.60 10.48
N THR A 212 10.11 3.19 10.51
CA THR A 212 11.22 3.94 9.89
C THR A 212 11.05 4.03 8.37
N ALA A 213 10.65 2.93 7.72
CA ALA A 213 10.35 2.93 6.28
C ALA A 213 9.19 3.89 5.95
N VAL A 214 8.14 3.92 6.78
CA VAL A 214 7.02 4.88 6.62
C VAL A 214 7.50 6.32 6.75
N LEU A 215 8.32 6.63 7.76
CA LEU A 215 8.91 7.97 7.92
C LEU A 215 9.71 8.36 6.68
N PHE A 216 10.55 7.46 6.18
CA PHE A 216 11.34 7.70 4.97
C PHE A 216 10.46 7.91 3.75
N GLY A 217 9.42 7.11 3.58
CA GLY A 217 8.45 7.29 2.49
C GLY A 217 7.77 8.67 2.53
N LEU A 218 7.35 9.12 3.69
CA LEU A 218 6.76 10.45 3.88
C LEU A 218 7.76 11.58 3.58
N LEU A 219 8.99 11.47 4.07
CA LEU A 219 10.05 12.44 3.79
C LEU A 219 10.45 12.47 2.31
N TRP A 220 10.52 11.29 1.67
CA TRP A 220 10.79 11.18 0.22
C TRP A 220 9.73 11.92 -0.59
N LEU A 221 8.45 11.66 -0.30
CA LEU A 221 7.32 12.32 -0.94
C LEU A 221 7.30 13.84 -0.68
N ALA A 222 7.81 14.29 0.48
CA ALA A 222 7.97 15.69 0.81
C ALA A 222 9.14 16.37 0.08
N GLY A 223 9.95 15.62 -0.68
CA GLY A 223 11.10 16.14 -1.41
C GLY A 223 12.36 16.29 -0.56
N ALA A 224 12.52 15.48 0.48
CA ALA A 224 13.73 15.50 1.30
C ALA A 224 14.97 15.17 0.46
N PRO A 225 16.09 15.88 0.67
CA PRO A 225 17.31 15.64 -0.08
C PRO A 225 17.92 14.26 0.24
N THR A 226 18.45 13.58 -0.77
CA THR A 226 19.05 12.24 -0.63
C THR A 226 20.13 12.14 0.45
N ARG A 227 20.86 13.22 0.70
CA ARG A 227 21.89 13.31 1.76
C ARG A 227 21.31 13.04 3.14
N LEU A 228 20.07 13.46 3.41
CA LEU A 228 19.38 13.20 4.66
C LEU A 228 19.12 11.70 4.86
N PHE A 229 18.70 11.00 3.82
CA PHE A 229 18.48 9.54 3.87
C PHE A 229 19.78 8.79 4.13
N VAL A 230 20.85 9.17 3.43
CA VAL A 230 22.16 8.56 3.64
C VAL A 230 22.62 8.80 5.08
N GLY A 231 22.52 10.03 5.61
CA GLY A 231 22.91 10.34 6.98
C GLY A 231 22.10 9.56 8.03
N VAL A 232 20.77 9.55 7.90
CA VAL A 232 19.91 8.82 8.86
C VAL A 232 20.12 7.31 8.73
N LEU A 233 20.27 6.78 7.52
CA LEU A 233 20.54 5.35 7.30
C LEU A 233 21.90 4.94 7.91
N SER A 234 22.93 5.77 7.78
CA SER A 234 24.25 5.52 8.37
C SER A 234 24.17 5.50 9.89
N ILE A 235 23.44 6.44 10.51
CA ILE A 235 23.22 6.47 11.95
C ILE A 235 22.39 5.25 12.39
N ALA A 236 21.34 4.92 11.67
CA ALA A 236 20.50 3.75 11.96
C ALA A 236 21.29 2.45 11.85
N ALA A 237 22.15 2.32 10.85
CA ALA A 237 23.03 1.17 10.66
C ALA A 237 24.03 1.05 11.81
N LEU A 238 24.64 2.16 12.26
CA LEU A 238 25.58 2.18 13.38
C LEU A 238 24.88 1.78 14.69
N LEU A 239 23.72 2.41 15.00
CA LEU A 239 22.93 2.08 16.18
C LEU A 239 22.42 0.64 16.13
N GLY A 240 21.96 0.18 14.95
CA GLY A 240 21.54 -1.19 14.72
C GLY A 240 22.69 -2.19 14.97
N ALA A 241 23.88 -1.89 14.50
CA ALA A 241 25.07 -2.72 14.74
C ALA A 241 25.42 -2.81 16.24
N ILE A 242 25.31 -1.71 16.97
CA ILE A 242 25.51 -1.69 18.42
C ILE A 242 24.44 -2.53 19.12
N LEU A 243 23.16 -2.31 18.78
CA LEU A 243 22.01 -3.04 19.39
C LEU A 243 22.05 -4.53 19.06
N ILE A 244 22.52 -4.93 17.88
CA ILE A 244 22.69 -6.33 17.50
C ILE A 244 23.81 -6.95 18.37
N ARG A 245 24.95 -6.30 18.52
CA ARG A 245 26.07 -6.80 19.32
C ARG A 245 25.73 -6.96 20.81
N THR A 246 24.82 -6.15 21.33
CA THR A 246 24.40 -6.23 22.74
C THR A 246 23.32 -7.25 23.04
N SER A 247 22.73 -7.87 22.02
CA SER A 247 21.63 -8.85 22.18
C SER A 247 21.97 -10.19 21.51
N PRO A 248 22.14 -11.28 22.27
CA PRO A 248 22.42 -12.62 21.72
C PRO A 248 21.37 -13.08 20.70
N ASN A 249 20.09 -12.84 20.96
CA ASN A 249 18.98 -13.23 20.06
C ASN A 249 19.05 -12.51 18.72
N ARG A 250 19.48 -11.23 18.69
CA ARG A 250 19.64 -10.48 17.44
C ARG A 250 20.84 -10.91 16.64
N MET A 251 21.95 -11.21 17.35
CA MET A 251 23.14 -11.81 16.73
C MET A 251 22.83 -13.15 16.09
N ALA A 252 22.07 -14.02 16.77
CA ALA A 252 21.65 -15.30 16.24
C ALA A 252 20.83 -15.14 14.94
N ARG A 253 19.86 -14.25 14.91
CA ARG A 253 19.05 -13.99 13.69
C ARG A 253 19.90 -13.51 12.50
N LEU A 254 20.95 -12.72 12.75
CA LEU A 254 21.86 -12.27 11.70
C LEU A 254 22.79 -13.40 11.24
N ALA A 255 23.27 -14.21 12.15
CA ALA A 255 24.13 -15.36 11.84
C ALA A 255 23.41 -16.43 10.99
N CYS A 256 22.07 -16.50 11.11
CA CYS A 256 21.25 -17.44 10.32
C CYS A 256 20.97 -16.93 8.88
N LEU A 257 21.46 -15.77 8.50
CA LEU A 257 21.30 -15.28 7.14
C LEU A 257 22.06 -16.16 6.16
N GLY A 258 21.35 -16.82 5.22
CA GLY A 258 21.97 -17.73 4.27
C GLY A 258 22.44 -19.07 4.87
N ALA A 259 22.01 -19.42 6.10
CA ALA A 259 22.30 -20.70 6.69
C ALA A 259 21.66 -21.83 5.88
N THR A 260 22.42 -22.90 5.65
CA THR A 260 21.98 -24.11 4.93
C THR A 260 21.72 -25.27 5.89
N GLU A 261 22.20 -25.16 7.13
CA GLU A 261 22.04 -26.18 8.17
C GLU A 261 21.26 -25.59 9.36
N PRO A 262 20.40 -26.43 10.03
CA PRO A 262 19.60 -26.00 11.17
C PRO A 262 20.41 -25.49 12.36
N ARG A 263 21.65 -25.96 12.49
CA ARG A 263 22.59 -25.49 13.52
C ARG A 263 23.91 -25.04 12.90
N THR A 264 24.24 -23.77 13.15
CA THR A 264 25.51 -23.16 12.72
C THR A 264 26.31 -22.84 13.99
N GLY A 265 27.10 -23.79 14.48
CA GLY A 265 27.81 -23.69 15.75
C GLY A 265 26.84 -23.64 16.95
N PRO A 266 26.96 -22.62 17.85
CA PRO A 266 26.04 -22.49 18.99
C PRO A 266 24.70 -21.83 18.60
N VAL A 267 24.52 -21.44 17.34
CA VAL A 267 23.35 -20.69 16.86
C VAL A 267 22.31 -21.65 16.29
N ASP A 268 21.09 -21.52 16.77
CA ASP A 268 19.95 -22.27 16.26
C ASP A 268 19.27 -21.49 15.11
N CYS A 269 19.47 -22.00 13.88
CA CYS A 269 18.89 -21.46 12.66
C CYS A 269 17.69 -22.28 12.16
N TRP A 270 17.11 -23.08 13.02
CA TRP A 270 16.02 -24.01 12.71
C TRP A 270 14.91 -23.36 11.89
N GLN A 271 14.38 -22.24 12.37
CA GLN A 271 13.27 -21.55 11.72
C GLN A 271 13.63 -21.04 10.31
N ALA A 272 14.84 -20.48 10.12
CA ALA A 272 15.28 -19.98 8.83
C ALA A 272 15.42 -21.10 7.79
N VAL A 273 16.07 -22.20 8.18
CA VAL A 273 16.38 -23.32 7.29
C VAL A 273 15.11 -24.10 6.92
N HIS A 274 14.23 -24.37 7.89
CA HIS A 274 12.95 -25.03 7.61
C HIS A 274 12.01 -24.18 6.76
N GLY A 275 12.09 -22.83 6.85
CA GLY A 275 11.40 -21.95 5.93
C GLY A 275 11.88 -22.10 4.47
N ILE A 276 13.20 -22.28 4.26
CA ILE A 276 13.77 -22.54 2.93
C ILE A 276 13.41 -23.96 2.46
N TYR A 277 13.43 -24.97 3.34
CA TYR A 277 13.02 -26.34 3.00
C TYR A 277 11.56 -26.39 2.55
N ALA A 278 10.66 -25.71 3.25
CA ALA A 278 9.25 -25.57 2.84
C ALA A 278 9.13 -25.02 1.40
N LEU A 279 9.85 -23.93 1.10
CA LEU A 279 9.84 -23.36 -0.26
C LEU A 279 10.41 -24.32 -1.31
N ALA A 280 11.50 -25.03 -0.98
CA ALA A 280 12.17 -25.94 -1.90
C ALA A 280 11.34 -27.19 -2.20
N SER A 281 10.63 -27.74 -1.19
CA SER A 281 9.83 -28.95 -1.32
C SER A 281 8.58 -28.77 -2.20
N GLY A 282 8.05 -27.52 -2.30
CA GLY A 282 6.83 -27.26 -3.06
C GLY A 282 6.97 -27.33 -4.58
N GLY A 283 8.17 -27.23 -5.15
CA GLY A 283 8.36 -27.26 -6.60
C GLY A 283 7.56 -26.20 -7.34
N ILE A 284 7.06 -26.52 -8.56
CA ILE A 284 6.32 -25.56 -9.38
C ILE A 284 4.85 -25.44 -8.96
N PHE A 285 4.18 -26.55 -8.68
CA PHE A 285 2.73 -26.60 -8.43
C PHE A 285 2.35 -26.87 -6.97
N GLY A 286 3.32 -27.09 -6.08
CA GLY A 286 3.08 -27.39 -4.69
C GLY A 286 2.75 -28.87 -4.42
N SER A 287 2.77 -29.23 -3.15
CA SER A 287 2.38 -30.56 -2.65
C SER A 287 0.85 -30.72 -2.50
N GLY A 288 0.10 -29.62 -2.66
CA GLY A 288 -1.35 -29.55 -2.45
C GLY A 288 -1.74 -28.86 -1.14
N LEU A 289 -2.94 -28.26 -1.12
CA LEU A 289 -3.47 -27.60 0.08
C LEU A 289 -3.60 -28.59 1.23
N GLY A 290 -3.09 -28.22 2.38
CA GLY A 290 -3.09 -29.07 3.59
C GLY A 290 -1.95 -30.09 3.67
N ALA A 291 -1.14 -30.25 2.62
CA ALA A 291 -0.11 -31.28 2.52
C ALA A 291 1.29 -30.84 3.00
N SER A 292 1.44 -29.61 3.51
CA SER A 292 2.72 -29.14 4.05
C SER A 292 3.20 -30.06 5.18
N VAL A 293 4.46 -30.50 5.11
CA VAL A 293 5.14 -31.32 6.12
C VAL A 293 5.76 -30.42 7.21
N GLU A 294 6.30 -29.26 6.79
CA GLU A 294 7.00 -28.37 7.70
C GLU A 294 6.09 -27.77 8.79
N LYS A 295 4.79 -27.62 8.54
CA LYS A 295 3.81 -27.15 9.53
C LYS A 295 3.56 -28.14 10.70
N TRP A 296 4.04 -29.38 10.62
CA TRP A 296 3.88 -30.39 11.66
C TRP A 296 4.84 -30.23 12.86
N GLY A 297 5.29 -29.04 13.12
CA GLY A 297 6.14 -28.66 14.25
C GLY A 297 7.59 -28.39 13.87
N GLN A 298 7.95 -28.58 12.60
CA GLN A 298 9.30 -28.27 12.11
C GLN A 298 9.50 -26.77 11.89
N LEU A 299 8.45 -26.05 11.46
CA LEU A 299 8.50 -24.60 11.19
C LEU A 299 7.75 -23.81 12.28
N PRO A 300 8.46 -23.19 13.23
CA PRO A 300 7.84 -22.25 14.18
C PRO A 300 7.18 -21.08 13.46
N GLU A 301 6.07 -20.58 14.02
CA GLU A 301 5.33 -19.43 13.48
C GLU A 301 4.88 -19.62 12.01
N ALA A 302 4.56 -20.86 11.62
CA ALA A 302 4.16 -21.25 10.27
C ALA A 302 2.91 -20.51 9.77
N HIS A 303 1.98 -20.13 10.67
CA HIS A 303 0.74 -19.44 10.32
C HIS A 303 0.81 -17.91 10.47
N THR A 304 1.88 -17.39 11.04
CA THR A 304 2.15 -15.95 11.25
C THR A 304 3.22 -15.45 10.26
N ASP A 305 4.48 -15.46 10.69
CA ASP A 305 5.58 -14.83 9.95
C ASP A 305 6.10 -15.67 8.78
N PHE A 306 5.94 -16.99 8.83
CA PHE A 306 6.39 -17.95 7.82
C PHE A 306 5.28 -18.52 6.95
N ILE A 307 4.09 -17.93 6.96
CA ILE A 307 2.97 -18.40 6.14
C ILE A 307 3.30 -18.41 4.64
N PHE A 308 4.19 -17.52 4.18
CA PHE A 308 4.65 -17.48 2.79
C PHE A 308 5.48 -18.74 2.44
N ALA A 309 6.25 -19.30 3.40
CA ALA A 309 6.96 -20.56 3.22
C ALA A 309 5.98 -21.73 3.05
N VAL A 310 4.95 -21.81 3.93
CA VAL A 310 3.88 -22.82 3.81
C VAL A 310 3.11 -22.67 2.50
N THR A 311 2.88 -21.42 2.05
CA THR A 311 2.28 -21.16 0.72
C THR A 311 3.14 -21.70 -0.40
N GLY A 312 4.47 -21.57 -0.30
CA GLY A 312 5.40 -22.13 -1.26
C GLY A 312 5.39 -23.67 -1.27
N GLU A 313 5.31 -24.30 -0.10
CA GLU A 313 5.22 -25.74 0.01
C GLU A 313 3.89 -26.30 -0.55
N GLU A 314 2.76 -25.69 -0.19
CA GLU A 314 1.43 -26.18 -0.58
C GLU A 314 1.01 -25.80 -1.99
N LEU A 315 1.32 -24.58 -2.46
CA LEU A 315 0.91 -24.05 -3.77
C LEU A 315 2.07 -23.90 -4.76
N GLY A 316 3.29 -24.18 -4.33
CA GLY A 316 4.48 -24.11 -5.16
C GLY A 316 4.88 -22.70 -5.61
N LEU A 317 5.74 -22.66 -6.62
CA LEU A 317 6.19 -21.42 -7.24
C LEU A 317 5.02 -20.63 -7.85
N ALA A 318 4.00 -21.29 -8.39
CA ALA A 318 2.82 -20.64 -8.96
C ALA A 318 2.05 -19.86 -7.88
N GLY A 319 1.89 -20.44 -6.67
CA GLY A 319 1.25 -19.79 -5.54
C GLY A 319 2.04 -18.58 -5.04
N THR A 320 3.36 -18.74 -4.82
CA THR A 320 4.23 -17.66 -4.32
C THR A 320 4.33 -16.50 -5.31
N LEU A 321 4.47 -16.78 -6.62
CA LEU A 321 4.48 -15.74 -7.65
C LEU A 321 3.14 -15.01 -7.75
N SER A 322 2.01 -15.71 -7.54
CA SER A 322 0.69 -15.09 -7.50
C SER A 322 0.58 -14.10 -6.34
N VAL A 323 1.05 -14.48 -5.15
CA VAL A 323 1.08 -13.59 -3.98
C VAL A 323 1.99 -12.38 -4.23
N LEU A 324 3.20 -12.59 -4.78
CA LEU A 324 4.11 -11.51 -5.16
C LEU A 324 3.48 -10.54 -6.17
N ALA A 325 2.81 -11.09 -7.20
CA ALA A 325 2.13 -10.28 -8.22
C ALA A 325 1.00 -9.43 -7.63
N LEU A 326 0.24 -9.99 -6.67
CA LEU A 326 -0.83 -9.26 -5.97
C LEU A 326 -0.27 -8.11 -5.13
N PHE A 327 0.82 -8.32 -4.37
CA PHE A 327 1.46 -7.25 -3.62
C PHE A 327 2.09 -6.19 -4.54
N ALA A 328 2.71 -6.60 -5.64
CA ALA A 328 3.25 -5.68 -6.64
C ALA A 328 2.14 -4.83 -7.29
N ALA A 329 1.00 -5.45 -7.62
CA ALA A 329 -0.16 -4.75 -8.15
C ALA A 329 -0.76 -3.76 -7.14
N LEU A 330 -0.83 -4.14 -5.86
CA LEU A 330 -1.31 -3.29 -4.77
C LEU A 330 -0.37 -2.08 -4.57
N GLY A 331 0.95 -2.33 -4.52
CA GLY A 331 1.98 -1.28 -4.42
C GLY A 331 1.93 -0.32 -5.61
N TYR A 332 1.85 -0.85 -6.83
CA TYR A 332 1.68 -0.03 -8.03
C TYR A 332 0.43 0.84 -7.98
N ALA A 333 -0.70 0.26 -7.59
CA ALA A 333 -1.96 0.99 -7.50
C ALA A 333 -1.88 2.12 -6.47
N GLY A 334 -1.25 1.88 -5.32
CA GLY A 334 -1.03 2.89 -4.29
C GLY A 334 -0.11 4.03 -4.74
N ILE A 335 1.01 3.72 -5.40
CA ILE A 335 1.91 4.72 -6.00
C ILE A 335 1.14 5.56 -7.04
N ARG A 336 0.30 4.93 -7.84
CA ARG A 336 -0.51 5.62 -8.84
C ARG A 336 -1.52 6.57 -8.21
N VAL A 337 -2.17 6.18 -7.11
CA VAL A 337 -3.07 7.07 -6.35
C VAL A 337 -2.29 8.26 -5.80
N ALA A 338 -1.15 8.04 -5.17
CA ALA A 338 -0.30 9.11 -4.65
C ALA A 338 0.20 10.08 -5.74
N GLY A 339 0.49 9.57 -6.94
CA GLY A 339 1.03 10.36 -8.05
C GLY A 339 -0.02 11.14 -8.86
N ARG A 340 -1.32 10.75 -8.81
CA ARG A 340 -2.38 11.37 -9.62
C ARG A 340 -3.27 12.36 -8.87
N THR A 341 -3.13 12.44 -7.56
CA THR A 341 -3.93 13.34 -6.74
C THR A 341 -3.35 14.75 -6.70
N GLU A 342 -4.23 15.75 -6.71
CA GLU A 342 -3.88 17.16 -6.50
C GLU A 342 -3.86 17.54 -5.01
N ASP A 343 -4.59 16.80 -4.16
CA ASP A 343 -4.65 17.05 -2.71
C ASP A 343 -3.35 16.56 -2.05
N PRO A 344 -2.57 17.44 -1.40
CA PRO A 344 -1.32 17.07 -0.73
C PRO A 344 -1.51 16.03 0.37
N PHE A 345 -2.59 16.12 1.16
CA PHE A 345 -2.88 15.14 2.22
C PHE A 345 -3.09 13.75 1.63
N VAL A 346 -3.90 13.65 0.57
CA VAL A 346 -4.16 12.38 -0.13
C VAL A 346 -2.86 11.80 -0.69
N ARG A 347 -2.00 12.64 -1.27
CA ARG A 347 -0.68 12.23 -1.80
C ARG A 347 0.18 11.60 -0.71
N TYR A 348 0.38 12.31 0.40
CA TYR A 348 1.23 11.82 1.49
C TYR A 348 0.63 10.60 2.18
N ALA A 349 -0.68 10.60 2.44
CA ALA A 349 -1.35 9.49 3.09
C ALA A 349 -1.35 8.22 2.22
N ALA A 350 -1.68 8.34 0.93
CA ALA A 350 -1.63 7.22 -0.01
C ALA A 350 -0.21 6.66 -0.16
N GLY A 351 0.79 7.55 -0.30
CA GLY A 351 2.19 7.12 -0.37
C GLY A 351 2.68 6.49 0.93
N GLY A 352 2.30 7.03 2.09
CA GLY A 352 2.65 6.48 3.40
C GLY A 352 2.05 5.09 3.64
N VAL A 353 0.75 4.89 3.33
CA VAL A 353 0.11 3.56 3.38
C VAL A 353 0.78 2.58 2.42
N THR A 354 1.07 3.02 1.19
CA THR A 354 1.72 2.17 0.19
C THR A 354 3.12 1.76 0.64
N THR A 355 3.90 2.70 1.17
CA THR A 355 5.23 2.41 1.72
C THR A 355 5.14 1.41 2.88
N TRP A 356 4.21 1.60 3.82
CA TRP A 356 3.98 0.66 4.91
C TRP A 356 3.73 -0.76 4.42
N ILE A 357 2.68 -0.96 3.59
CA ILE A 357 2.26 -2.28 3.13
C ILE A 357 3.37 -2.95 2.30
N THR A 358 4.00 -2.19 1.39
CA THR A 358 5.05 -2.72 0.52
C THR A 358 6.32 -3.06 1.31
N ALA A 359 6.77 -2.17 2.20
CA ALA A 359 7.94 -2.43 3.02
C ALA A 359 7.73 -3.66 3.93
N GLN A 360 6.56 -3.77 4.57
CA GLN A 360 6.24 -4.90 5.42
C GLN A 360 6.19 -6.21 4.64
N ALA A 361 5.61 -6.22 3.43
CA ALA A 361 5.60 -7.39 2.56
C ALA A 361 7.02 -7.78 2.11
N VAL A 362 7.83 -6.80 1.68
CA VAL A 362 9.23 -7.04 1.25
C VAL A 362 10.07 -7.59 2.41
N ILE A 363 9.93 -7.05 3.61
CA ILE A 363 10.68 -7.51 4.78
C ILE A 363 10.29 -8.94 5.16
N ASN A 364 8.98 -9.25 5.21
CA ASN A 364 8.51 -10.60 5.53
C ASN A 364 8.96 -11.61 4.48
N ILE A 365 8.67 -11.37 3.20
CA ILE A 365 9.03 -12.27 2.11
C ILE A 365 10.55 -12.41 1.99
N GLY A 366 11.29 -11.31 2.13
CA GLY A 366 12.75 -11.32 2.12
C GLY A 366 13.35 -12.15 3.27
N ALA A 367 12.73 -12.11 4.45
CA ALA A 367 13.13 -12.95 5.58
C ALA A 367 12.86 -14.44 5.33
N VAL A 368 11.70 -14.78 4.77
CA VAL A 368 11.35 -16.16 4.42
C VAL A 368 12.26 -16.72 3.32
N LEU A 369 12.69 -15.89 2.37
CA LEU A 369 13.64 -16.25 1.32
C LEU A 369 15.11 -16.31 1.81
N GLY A 370 15.38 -16.00 3.09
CA GLY A 370 16.74 -15.94 3.62
C GLY A 370 17.57 -14.76 3.11
N LEU A 371 16.96 -13.77 2.46
CA LEU A 371 17.62 -12.55 1.95
C LEU A 371 17.75 -11.46 3.02
N LEU A 372 16.86 -11.49 4.01
CA LEU A 372 16.82 -10.55 5.12
C LEU A 372 16.76 -11.33 6.45
N PRO A 373 17.25 -10.77 7.56
CA PRO A 373 17.09 -11.41 8.87
C PRO A 373 15.61 -11.49 9.25
N ILE A 374 15.26 -12.52 10.00
CA ILE A 374 13.88 -12.75 10.48
C ILE A 374 13.49 -11.57 11.38
N ALA A 375 12.48 -10.82 10.94
CA ALA A 375 12.04 -9.59 11.60
C ALA A 375 10.85 -9.81 12.55
N GLY A 376 10.13 -10.94 12.46
CA GLY A 376 8.97 -11.20 13.30
C GLY A 376 7.78 -10.32 12.94
N VAL A 377 7.55 -10.04 11.65
CA VAL A 377 6.43 -9.22 11.18
C VAL A 377 5.55 -10.01 10.23
N PRO A 378 4.22 -9.99 10.44
CA PRO A 378 3.30 -10.74 9.60
C PRO A 378 3.18 -10.13 8.20
N LEU A 379 2.90 -10.96 7.20
CA LEU A 379 2.61 -10.52 5.84
C LEU A 379 1.24 -9.80 5.80
N PRO A 380 1.14 -8.52 5.37
CA PRO A 380 -0.08 -7.72 5.46
C PRO A 380 -1.27 -8.40 4.77
N LEU A 381 -2.45 -8.40 5.39
CA LEU A 381 -3.70 -9.00 4.89
C LEU A 381 -3.65 -10.54 4.71
N PHE A 382 -2.49 -11.15 4.75
CA PHE A 382 -2.29 -12.57 4.41
C PHE A 382 -2.06 -13.45 5.65
N SER A 383 -1.14 -13.04 6.54
CA SER A 383 -0.77 -13.79 7.73
C SER A 383 -1.84 -13.77 8.81
N TYR A 384 -1.80 -14.76 9.71
CA TYR A 384 -2.54 -14.69 10.96
C TYR A 384 -2.03 -13.53 11.81
N GLY A 385 -2.96 -12.67 12.24
CA GLY A 385 -2.66 -11.49 13.06
C GLY A 385 -3.86 -10.55 13.12
N GLY A 386 -4.87 -10.91 13.93
CA GLY A 386 -6.12 -10.11 14.00
C GLY A 386 -5.86 -8.64 14.34
N SER A 387 -4.91 -8.36 15.23
CA SER A 387 -4.53 -7.00 15.62
C SER A 387 -3.93 -6.19 14.48
N ALA A 388 -3.07 -6.81 13.64
CA ALA A 388 -2.45 -6.16 12.50
C ALA A 388 -3.42 -5.99 11.32
N LEU A 389 -4.39 -6.90 11.20
CA LEU A 389 -5.36 -6.90 10.11
C LEU A 389 -6.29 -5.69 10.16
N LEU A 390 -6.74 -5.27 11.36
CA LEU A 390 -7.69 -4.17 11.52
C LEU A 390 -7.16 -2.83 11.01
N PRO A 391 -6.00 -2.31 11.46
CA PRO A 391 -5.45 -1.06 10.95
C PRO A 391 -5.02 -1.17 9.49
N THR A 392 -4.58 -2.35 9.02
CA THR A 392 -4.23 -2.57 7.62
C THR A 392 -5.46 -2.49 6.71
N MET A 393 -6.58 -3.13 7.11
CA MET A 393 -7.84 -3.02 6.34
C MET A 393 -8.39 -1.59 6.35
N PHE A 394 -8.29 -0.87 7.46
CA PHE A 394 -8.63 0.55 7.48
C PHE A 394 -7.76 1.36 6.52
N ALA A 395 -6.45 1.10 6.48
CA ALA A 395 -5.51 1.75 5.55
C ALA A 395 -5.82 1.43 4.07
N ILE A 396 -6.22 0.20 3.76
CA ILE A 396 -6.73 -0.16 2.42
C ILE A 396 -8.01 0.62 2.10
N GLY A 397 -8.93 0.76 3.07
CA GLY A 397 -10.13 1.59 2.92
C GLY A 397 -9.80 3.04 2.57
N LEU A 398 -8.76 3.63 3.20
CA LEU A 398 -8.22 4.95 2.83
C LEU A 398 -7.77 4.99 1.37
N LEU A 399 -6.96 4.01 0.94
CA LEU A 399 -6.48 3.96 -0.45
C LEU A 399 -7.64 3.86 -1.46
N ILE A 400 -8.68 3.09 -1.13
CA ILE A 400 -9.90 2.96 -1.95
C ILE A 400 -10.65 4.31 -2.01
N ALA A 401 -10.80 5.01 -0.87
CA ALA A 401 -11.40 6.34 -0.83
C ALA A 401 -10.60 7.32 -1.72
N PHE A 402 -9.29 7.34 -1.58
CA PHE A 402 -8.39 8.22 -2.32
C PHE A 402 -8.34 7.90 -3.82
N ALA A 403 -8.41 6.62 -4.21
CA ALA A 403 -8.49 6.22 -5.62
C ALA A 403 -9.76 6.74 -6.31
N ARG A 404 -10.83 7.05 -5.56
CA ARG A 404 -12.06 7.66 -6.09
C ARG A 404 -11.98 9.18 -6.21
N GLU A 405 -11.01 9.80 -5.54
CA GLU A 405 -10.76 11.24 -5.57
C GLU A 405 -9.98 11.69 -6.82
N ASP A 406 -9.36 10.77 -7.57
CA ASP A 406 -8.73 11.07 -8.88
C ASP A 406 -9.76 11.77 -9.79
N PRO A 407 -9.45 12.96 -10.35
CA PRO A 407 -10.37 13.70 -11.21
C PRO A 407 -10.96 12.88 -12.35
N ALA A 408 -10.14 12.03 -12.99
CA ALA A 408 -10.58 11.15 -14.06
C ALA A 408 -11.51 10.03 -13.55
N ALA A 409 -11.26 9.50 -12.34
CA ALA A 409 -12.12 8.51 -11.71
C ALA A 409 -13.46 9.10 -11.30
N ARG A 410 -13.49 10.33 -10.74
CA ARG A 410 -14.72 11.05 -10.41
C ARG A 410 -15.62 11.24 -11.63
N MET A 411 -15.05 11.68 -12.76
CA MET A 411 -15.79 11.83 -14.02
C MET A 411 -16.35 10.49 -14.51
N ALA A 412 -15.55 9.42 -14.47
CA ALA A 412 -15.98 8.09 -14.89
C ALA A 412 -17.09 7.53 -13.99
N LEU A 413 -17.04 7.77 -12.69
CA LEU A 413 -18.09 7.38 -11.73
C LEU A 413 -19.36 8.19 -11.93
N ALA A 414 -19.25 9.51 -12.17
CA ALA A 414 -20.40 10.38 -12.44
C ALA A 414 -21.15 9.97 -13.72
N MET A 415 -20.43 9.55 -14.77
CA MET A 415 -21.02 9.03 -16.01
C MET A 415 -21.70 7.66 -15.82
N ARG A 416 -21.28 6.86 -14.85
CA ARG A 416 -21.86 5.54 -14.55
C ARG A 416 -23.08 5.58 -13.62
N GLN A 417 -23.29 6.69 -12.89
CA GLN A 417 -24.52 6.82 -12.10
C GLN A 417 -25.69 6.91 -13.07
N PRO A 418 -26.63 5.94 -13.07
CA PRO A 418 -27.85 6.09 -13.83
C PRO A 418 -28.52 7.37 -13.36
N ARG A 419 -28.94 8.24 -14.30
CA ARG A 419 -29.74 9.44 -14.04
C ARG A 419 -31.13 8.99 -13.55
N PHE A 420 -31.20 8.35 -12.38
CA PHE A 420 -32.48 8.11 -11.71
C PHE A 420 -32.99 9.44 -11.20
N GLY A 421 -33.99 9.96 -11.94
CA GLY A 421 -34.99 10.83 -11.40
C GLY A 421 -34.61 12.24 -11.01
N LYS A 422 -34.06 13.09 -11.91
CA LYS A 422 -34.59 14.45 -11.94
C LYS A 422 -35.98 14.36 -12.60
N LYS A 423 -37.05 14.15 -11.80
CA LYS A 423 -38.40 14.56 -12.19
C LYS A 423 -38.27 15.99 -12.72
N ARG A 424 -38.34 16.14 -14.03
CA ARG A 424 -38.63 17.44 -14.66
C ARG A 424 -39.98 17.87 -14.05
N ASN A 425 -39.95 18.68 -13.01
CA ASN A 425 -41.07 19.51 -12.68
C ASN A 425 -41.33 20.34 -13.92
N GLY A 426 -42.24 19.87 -14.73
CA GLY A 426 -42.79 20.56 -15.87
C GLY A 426 -43.63 21.73 -15.37
N GLY A 427 -42.98 22.74 -14.86
CA GLY A 427 -43.51 24.08 -14.77
C GLY A 427 -43.47 24.64 -16.18
N SER A 428 -44.65 24.61 -16.85
CA SER A 428 -44.90 25.30 -18.12
C SER A 428 -44.63 26.80 -17.93
N GLN A 429 -43.40 27.22 -18.13
CA GLN A 429 -43.14 28.62 -18.38
C GLN A 429 -43.64 28.93 -19.81
N ARG A 430 -44.91 29.41 -19.88
CA ARG A 430 -45.42 30.11 -21.09
C ARG A 430 -44.40 31.20 -21.49
N PRO A 431 -44.03 31.28 -22.77
CA PRO A 431 -43.17 32.38 -23.23
C PRO A 431 -43.87 33.71 -23.00
N ARG A 432 -43.29 34.57 -22.18
CA ARG A 432 -43.72 35.97 -22.04
C ARG A 432 -43.55 36.62 -23.41
N ARG A 433 -44.73 36.99 -24.03
CA ARG A 433 -44.82 37.87 -25.20
C ARG A 433 -44.04 39.14 -24.88
N TRP A 434 -42.99 39.40 -25.64
CA TRP A 434 -42.30 40.68 -25.68
C TRP A 434 -43.26 41.69 -26.33
N ASN A 435 -43.83 42.64 -25.53
CA ASN A 435 -44.50 43.83 -26.02
C ASN A 435 -43.41 44.80 -26.48
N THR A 436 -43.35 45.03 -27.79
CA THR A 436 -42.57 46.05 -28.44
C THR A 436 -43.20 47.42 -28.13
N MET A 437 -42.79 48.05 -27.05
CA MET A 437 -43.04 49.48 -26.86
C MET A 437 -42.01 50.29 -27.66
N ARG A 438 -42.51 50.90 -28.73
CA ARG A 438 -41.86 51.96 -29.49
C ARG A 438 -41.39 53.06 -28.53
N ARG A 439 -40.10 53.20 -28.31
CA ARG A 439 -39.54 54.42 -27.73
C ARG A 439 -39.45 55.46 -28.81
N ARG A 440 -40.31 56.56 -28.72
CA ARG A 440 -40.16 57.80 -29.43
C ARG A 440 -38.91 58.47 -28.94
N ALA A 441 -38.11 59.02 -29.90
CA ALA A 441 -36.95 59.86 -29.66
C ALA A 441 -37.37 61.20 -29.07
N PRO A 442 -36.64 61.79 -28.15
CA PRO A 442 -36.84 63.18 -27.76
C PRO A 442 -36.09 64.12 -28.71
N VAL A 443 -36.84 65.10 -29.17
CA VAL A 443 -36.41 66.24 -29.98
C VAL A 443 -35.43 67.10 -29.17
N ALA A 444 -34.29 67.43 -29.77
CA ALA A 444 -33.36 68.45 -29.27
C ALA A 444 -34.00 69.82 -29.24
N ARG A 445 -33.97 70.50 -28.13
CA ARG A 445 -34.15 71.98 -28.02
C ARG A 445 -32.82 72.62 -27.67
N SER A 446 -32.35 73.38 -28.60
CA SER A 446 -31.36 74.42 -28.46
C SER A 446 -31.94 75.64 -27.76
N SER A 447 -31.23 76.17 -26.80
CA SER A 447 -31.21 77.61 -26.38
C SER A 447 -30.25 77.67 -25.19
N GLY A 448 -29.16 78.36 -25.12
CA GLY A 448 -29.05 79.81 -25.43
C GLY A 448 -28.85 80.53 -24.10
N GLU A 449 -27.65 81.08 -23.92
CA GLU A 449 -27.33 82.24 -23.07
C GLU A 449 -27.67 82.18 -21.55
N ARG A 450 -26.75 82.19 -20.67
CA ARG A 450 -25.86 83.29 -20.12
C ARG A 450 -24.91 82.69 -19.09
#